data_f547e8d62b9c4d525eba230b78d34b11
#
_entry.id   f547e8d62b9c4d525eba230b78d34b11
#
_cell.length_a   1.000
_cell.length_b   1.000
_cell.length_c   1.000
_cell.angle_alpha   90.00
_cell.angle_beta   90.00
_cell.angle_gamma   90.00
#
_symmetry.space_group_name_H-M   'P 1'
#
loop_
_entity.id
_entity.type
_entity.pdbx_description
1 polymer ?
#
loop_
_entity_poly.entity_id
_entity_poly.type
_entity_poly.pdbx_seq_one_letter_code
_entity_poly.pdbx_strand_id
1 'polypeptide(L)'
;MTDNHAHLGWYSDGYHSPKEVWQAEQEAGIEEIVVSSTSTCAEKYKLVVREMRELIRLGGTRIHPILWLTPRMFHSNCRWAIPYMIHSKIRWQGVKMHWLAHKEWYHNRKLLHNALELAHWLDVPVLFHTGDFKECKANVFKEVCTKYDHLTFVLAHGRPLNETKDVLANCSNAYLDTAFMPVDHVKELAEAGFAQRILYGTDAPINQLFYEDMSTAEYIKNNISEMRNVLGNDLYHTIMSNQLYK
;
A
#
# COMPACT_ATOMS: atom_id res chain seq x y z
N MET A 1 3.62 -5.81 15.53
CA MET A 1 4.00 -4.74 14.59
C MET A 1 3.52 -5.13 13.21
N THR A 2 2.88 -4.20 12.49
CA THR A 2 2.31 -4.43 11.16
C THR A 2 3.11 -3.70 10.09
N ASP A 3 3.50 -4.38 9.01
CA ASP A 3 3.90 -3.73 7.77
C ASP A 3 2.64 -3.44 6.94
N ASN A 4 2.29 -2.16 6.79
CA ASN A 4 1.08 -1.74 6.09
C ASN A 4 1.25 -1.61 4.57
N HIS A 5 2.42 -1.96 4.01
CA HIS A 5 2.67 -1.89 2.59
C HIS A 5 3.74 -2.90 2.15
N ALA A 6 3.30 -4.08 1.77
CA ALA A 6 4.15 -5.11 1.21
C ALA A 6 3.62 -5.62 -0.15
N HIS A 7 4.47 -6.32 -0.87
CA HIS A 7 4.18 -6.90 -2.17
C HIS A 7 4.60 -8.36 -2.28
N LEU A 8 4.04 -9.05 -3.26
CA LEU A 8 4.48 -10.34 -3.75
C LEU A 8 4.13 -10.48 -5.23
N GLY A 9 4.59 -11.53 -5.88
CA GLY A 9 4.25 -11.82 -7.27
C GLY A 9 5.34 -11.41 -8.25
N TRP A 10 4.96 -11.21 -9.51
CA TRP A 10 5.88 -10.84 -10.57
C TRP A 10 6.22 -9.36 -10.58
N TYR A 11 7.52 -9.05 -10.56
CA TYR A 11 8.04 -7.71 -10.72
C TYR A 11 9.20 -7.71 -11.74
N SER A 12 9.84 -6.55 -11.98
CA SER A 12 10.90 -6.41 -13.00
C SER A 12 12.15 -7.22 -12.71
N ASP A 13 12.45 -7.49 -11.46
CA ASP A 13 13.58 -8.29 -10.97
C ASP A 13 13.27 -9.79 -10.86
N GLY A 14 12.01 -10.21 -10.96
CA GLY A 14 11.63 -11.61 -10.90
C GLY A 14 10.31 -11.89 -10.20
N TYR A 15 10.20 -13.11 -9.69
CA TYR A 15 9.02 -13.59 -8.97
C TYR A 15 9.31 -13.72 -7.48
N HIS A 16 8.60 -12.95 -6.68
CA HIS A 16 8.63 -13.01 -5.22
C HIS A 16 7.49 -13.87 -4.72
N SER A 17 7.81 -15.07 -4.25
CA SER A 17 6.80 -16.03 -3.80
C SER A 17 6.17 -15.64 -2.46
N PRO A 18 4.91 -16.05 -2.19
CA PRO A 18 4.26 -15.83 -0.91
C PRO A 18 5.09 -16.30 0.29
N LYS A 19 5.81 -17.42 0.13
CA LYS A 19 6.63 -18.00 1.19
C LYS A 19 7.86 -17.13 1.49
N GLU A 20 8.58 -16.69 0.45
CA GLU A 20 9.79 -15.85 0.61
C GLU A 20 9.45 -14.53 1.26
N VAL A 21 8.39 -13.86 0.79
CA VAL A 21 7.94 -12.59 1.36
C VAL A 21 7.56 -12.77 2.83
N TRP A 22 6.72 -13.75 3.16
CA TRP A 22 6.31 -13.99 4.53
C TRP A 22 7.48 -14.35 5.46
N GLN A 23 8.44 -15.14 4.99
CA GLN A 23 9.64 -15.47 5.76
C GLN A 23 10.50 -14.24 6.04
N ALA A 24 10.73 -13.39 5.05
CA ALA A 24 11.52 -12.17 5.22
C ALA A 24 10.89 -11.22 6.25
N GLU A 25 9.57 -11.04 6.20
CA GLU A 25 8.82 -10.23 7.17
C GLU A 25 8.94 -10.80 8.59
N GLN A 26 8.76 -12.12 8.75
CA GLN A 26 8.90 -12.77 10.06
C GLN A 26 10.33 -12.69 10.61
N GLU A 27 11.34 -12.88 9.76
CA GLU A 27 12.76 -12.73 10.14
C GLU A 27 13.09 -11.30 10.59
N ALA A 28 12.38 -10.31 10.06
CA ALA A 28 12.50 -8.92 10.45
C ALA A 28 11.70 -8.56 11.72
N GLY A 29 10.89 -9.49 12.26
CA GLY A 29 10.06 -9.27 13.45
C GLY A 29 8.71 -8.64 13.15
N ILE A 30 8.27 -8.62 11.89
CA ILE A 30 6.93 -8.20 11.50
C ILE A 30 5.93 -9.32 11.84
N GLU A 31 4.85 -8.96 12.49
CA GLU A 31 3.82 -9.90 12.94
C GLU A 31 2.66 -10.00 11.95
N GLU A 32 2.30 -8.89 11.31
CA GLU A 32 1.20 -8.80 10.36
C GLU A 32 1.63 -8.01 9.12
N ILE A 33 1.07 -8.35 7.96
CA ILE A 33 1.37 -7.63 6.71
C ILE A 33 0.10 -7.26 5.95
N VAL A 34 0.09 -6.05 5.41
CA VAL A 34 -0.86 -5.58 4.42
C VAL A 34 -0.21 -5.72 3.04
N VAL A 35 -0.77 -6.56 2.19
CA VAL A 35 -0.05 -7.02 1.00
C VAL A 35 -0.88 -6.99 -0.26
N SER A 36 -0.27 -6.57 -1.36
CA SER A 36 -0.85 -6.65 -2.70
C SER A 36 0.05 -7.42 -3.66
N SER A 37 -0.56 -8.10 -4.65
CA SER A 37 0.20 -8.82 -5.67
C SER A 37 0.48 -7.95 -6.89
N THR A 38 1.77 -7.84 -7.22
CA THR A 38 2.27 -7.21 -8.46
C THR A 38 1.93 -8.02 -9.72
N SER A 39 1.60 -9.32 -9.58
CA SER A 39 1.11 -10.15 -10.69
C SER A 39 -0.15 -9.59 -11.36
N THR A 40 -0.88 -8.70 -10.67
CA THR A 40 -2.01 -7.95 -11.23
C THR A 40 -1.60 -7.06 -12.40
N CYS A 41 -0.43 -6.40 -12.31
CA CYS A 41 0.09 -5.53 -13.38
C CYS A 41 0.40 -6.32 -14.66
N ALA A 42 0.72 -7.61 -14.54
CA ALA A 42 0.89 -8.54 -15.66
C ALA A 42 -0.41 -9.23 -16.09
N GLU A 43 -1.57 -8.75 -15.62
CA GLU A 43 -2.91 -9.30 -15.90
C GLU A 43 -3.08 -10.79 -15.52
N LYS A 44 -2.27 -11.28 -14.56
CA LYS A 44 -2.28 -12.68 -14.11
C LYS A 44 -3.29 -12.90 -12.96
N TYR A 45 -4.54 -12.48 -13.11
CA TYR A 45 -5.54 -12.43 -12.04
C TYR A 45 -5.80 -13.78 -11.34
N LYS A 46 -5.73 -14.91 -12.07
CA LYS A 46 -5.83 -16.25 -11.46
C LYS A 46 -4.63 -16.57 -10.58
N LEU A 47 -3.45 -16.07 -10.96
CA LEU A 47 -2.23 -16.21 -10.15
C LEU A 47 -2.35 -15.40 -8.87
N VAL A 48 -2.83 -14.15 -8.94
CA VAL A 48 -3.07 -13.28 -7.76
C VAL A 48 -3.91 -14.01 -6.70
N VAL A 49 -5.01 -14.63 -7.11
CA VAL A 49 -5.87 -15.39 -6.18
C VAL A 49 -5.13 -16.58 -5.56
N ARG A 50 -4.32 -17.29 -6.34
CA ARG A 50 -3.52 -18.41 -5.86
C ARG A 50 -2.44 -17.94 -4.86
N GLU A 51 -1.72 -16.89 -5.19
CA GLU A 51 -0.69 -16.26 -4.34
C GLU A 51 -1.27 -15.83 -2.99
N MET A 52 -2.38 -15.11 -3.01
CA MET A 52 -3.04 -14.63 -1.78
C MET A 52 -3.56 -15.79 -0.92
N ARG A 53 -4.13 -16.83 -1.53
CA ARG A 53 -4.56 -18.03 -0.79
C ARG A 53 -3.38 -18.76 -0.15
N GLU A 54 -2.26 -18.87 -0.85
CA GLU A 54 -1.04 -19.46 -0.32
C GLU A 54 -0.52 -18.66 0.86
N LEU A 55 -0.44 -17.35 0.72
CA LEU A 55 0.01 -16.45 1.78
C LEU A 55 -0.90 -16.50 3.01
N ILE A 56 -2.22 -16.49 2.83
CA ILE A 56 -3.20 -16.63 3.92
C ILE A 56 -3.03 -18.01 4.60
N ARG A 57 -2.75 -19.08 3.87
CA ARG A 57 -2.49 -20.39 4.45
C ARG A 57 -1.23 -20.38 5.33
N LEU A 58 -0.22 -19.58 4.98
CA LEU A 58 1.03 -19.47 5.76
C LEU A 58 0.88 -18.57 6.99
N GLY A 59 0.25 -17.42 6.85
CA GLY A 59 0.17 -16.39 7.90
C GLY A 59 -1.16 -16.34 8.67
N GLY A 60 -2.23 -16.96 8.13
CA GLY A 60 -3.57 -16.93 8.74
C GLY A 60 -4.16 -15.53 8.80
N THR A 61 -4.70 -15.17 9.96
CA THR A 61 -5.32 -13.85 10.23
C THR A 61 -4.34 -12.69 10.26
N ARG A 62 -3.05 -12.96 10.23
CA ARG A 62 -1.97 -11.95 10.18
C ARG A 62 -1.73 -11.38 8.78
N ILE A 63 -2.44 -11.89 7.78
CA ILE A 63 -2.36 -11.44 6.40
C ILE A 63 -3.58 -10.60 6.07
N HIS A 64 -3.34 -9.37 5.63
CA HIS A 64 -4.34 -8.39 5.23
C HIS A 64 -4.23 -8.15 3.71
N PRO A 65 -4.91 -8.94 2.88
CA PRO A 65 -4.79 -8.82 1.42
C PRO A 65 -5.52 -7.58 0.92
N ILE A 66 -4.84 -6.80 0.08
CA ILE A 66 -5.45 -5.70 -0.65
C ILE A 66 -5.49 -5.98 -2.16
N LEU A 67 -6.59 -5.60 -2.78
CA LEU A 67 -6.86 -5.85 -4.19
C LEU A 67 -6.24 -4.73 -5.03
N TRP A 68 -5.17 -5.03 -5.76
CA TRP A 68 -4.61 -4.07 -6.70
C TRP A 68 -5.51 -3.99 -7.93
N LEU A 69 -6.17 -2.84 -8.11
CA LEU A 69 -7.03 -2.55 -9.24
C LEU A 69 -6.22 -1.98 -10.41
N THR A 70 -6.49 -2.49 -11.61
CA THR A 70 -5.99 -1.93 -12.86
C THR A 70 -7.14 -1.42 -13.72
N PRO A 71 -6.95 -0.38 -14.56
CA PRO A 71 -7.96 0.10 -15.51
C PRO A 71 -8.54 -1.01 -16.38
N ARG A 72 -7.68 -1.93 -16.78
CA ARG A 72 -8.03 -3.08 -17.61
C ARG A 72 -9.18 -3.92 -17.07
N MET A 73 -9.27 -4.08 -15.74
CA MET A 73 -10.35 -4.85 -15.09
C MET A 73 -11.75 -4.26 -15.31
N PHE A 74 -11.83 -2.99 -15.68
CA PHE A 74 -13.09 -2.29 -15.94
C PHE A 74 -13.47 -2.27 -17.42
N HIS A 75 -12.58 -2.72 -18.32
CA HIS A 75 -12.85 -2.83 -19.75
C HIS A 75 -13.69 -4.08 -20.06
N SER A 76 -14.52 -4.01 -21.10
CA SER A 76 -15.51 -5.05 -21.44
C SER A 76 -14.93 -6.46 -21.59
N ASN A 77 -13.71 -6.56 -22.12
CA ASN A 77 -13.03 -7.84 -22.35
C ASN A 77 -12.34 -8.42 -21.10
N CYS A 78 -12.32 -7.68 -19.98
CA CYS A 78 -11.70 -8.12 -18.72
C CYS A 78 -12.62 -8.00 -17.50
N ARG A 79 -13.90 -7.67 -17.69
CA ARG A 79 -14.87 -7.49 -16.60
C ARG A 79 -15.04 -8.71 -15.69
N TRP A 80 -14.63 -9.88 -16.13
CA TRP A 80 -14.67 -11.11 -15.35
C TRP A 80 -13.67 -11.11 -14.17
N ALA A 81 -12.61 -10.28 -14.24
CA ALA A 81 -11.52 -10.31 -13.25
C ALA A 81 -11.99 -9.86 -11.86
N ILE A 82 -12.74 -8.75 -11.76
CA ILE A 82 -13.25 -8.24 -10.48
C ILE A 82 -14.18 -9.25 -9.80
N PRO A 83 -15.27 -9.74 -10.43
CA PRO A 83 -16.11 -10.77 -9.82
C PRO A 83 -15.33 -12.03 -9.44
N TYR A 84 -14.40 -12.48 -10.29
CA TYR A 84 -13.58 -13.64 -10.00
C TYR A 84 -12.75 -13.47 -8.72
N MET A 85 -12.13 -12.29 -8.52
CA MET A 85 -11.34 -12.02 -7.33
C MET A 85 -12.20 -11.82 -6.08
N ILE A 86 -13.32 -11.09 -6.19
CA ILE A 86 -14.24 -10.87 -5.07
C ILE A 86 -14.86 -12.20 -4.60
N HIS A 87 -15.31 -13.05 -5.52
CA HIS A 87 -15.89 -14.35 -5.18
C HIS A 87 -14.85 -15.43 -4.86
N SER A 88 -13.56 -15.08 -4.83
CA SER A 88 -12.47 -16.02 -4.51
C SER A 88 -12.43 -16.51 -3.06
N LYS A 89 -13.35 -16.05 -2.19
CA LYS A 89 -13.35 -16.29 -0.74
C LYS A 89 -12.15 -15.67 0.00
N ILE A 90 -11.41 -14.78 -0.64
CA ILE A 90 -10.43 -13.92 0.01
C ILE A 90 -11.19 -12.73 0.58
N ARG A 91 -11.00 -12.45 1.87
CA ARG A 91 -11.50 -11.23 2.48
C ARG A 91 -10.53 -10.10 2.13
N TRP A 92 -10.81 -9.39 1.05
CA TRP A 92 -10.04 -8.21 0.67
C TRP A 92 -10.26 -7.10 1.69
N GLN A 93 -9.18 -6.55 2.21
CA GLN A 93 -9.21 -5.54 3.30
C GLN A 93 -8.81 -4.14 2.81
N GLY A 94 -8.56 -3.99 1.53
CA GLY A 94 -8.26 -2.72 0.88
C GLY A 94 -8.24 -2.88 -0.63
N VAL A 95 -8.19 -1.75 -1.33
CA VAL A 95 -7.87 -1.69 -2.75
C VAL A 95 -6.63 -0.82 -2.96
N LYS A 96 -5.78 -1.20 -3.92
CA LYS A 96 -4.61 -0.42 -4.32
C LYS A 96 -4.78 0.09 -5.75
N MET A 97 -4.40 1.35 -5.97
CA MET A 97 -4.38 1.98 -7.29
C MET A 97 -3.02 2.65 -7.52
N HIS A 98 -2.40 2.37 -8.66
CA HIS A 98 -1.08 2.87 -8.99
C HIS A 98 -1.12 3.71 -10.28
N TRP A 99 -1.15 5.03 -10.12
CA TRP A 99 -1.36 5.94 -11.24
C TRP A 99 -0.13 6.08 -12.15
N LEU A 100 1.06 5.91 -11.62
CA LEU A 100 2.27 5.89 -12.45
C LEU A 100 2.32 4.67 -13.36
N ALA A 101 1.99 3.49 -12.83
CA ALA A 101 1.93 2.26 -13.61
C ALA A 101 0.74 2.25 -14.60
N HIS A 102 -0.35 2.93 -14.23
CA HIS A 102 -1.60 2.95 -14.99
C HIS A 102 -2.14 4.37 -15.12
N LYS A 103 -1.55 5.15 -16.03
CA LYS A 103 -1.90 6.58 -16.23
C LYS A 103 -3.36 6.83 -16.61
N GLU A 104 -4.08 5.83 -17.08
CA GLU A 104 -5.50 5.93 -17.40
C GLU A 104 -6.34 6.38 -16.20
N TRP A 105 -5.96 6.03 -14.96
CA TRP A 105 -6.61 6.52 -13.74
C TRP A 105 -6.63 8.07 -13.65
N TYR A 106 -5.54 8.69 -14.06
CA TYR A 106 -5.41 10.15 -14.05
C TYR A 106 -6.31 10.84 -15.10
N HIS A 107 -6.48 10.21 -16.26
CA HIS A 107 -7.18 10.80 -17.40
C HIS A 107 -8.66 10.42 -17.46
N ASN A 108 -9.10 9.38 -16.77
CA ASN A 108 -10.47 8.84 -16.89
C ASN A 108 -11.23 8.91 -15.56
N ARG A 109 -11.85 10.07 -15.30
CA ARG A 109 -12.63 10.32 -14.09
C ARG A 109 -13.78 9.34 -13.85
N LYS A 110 -14.42 8.82 -14.92
CA LYS A 110 -15.49 7.81 -14.79
C LYS A 110 -14.93 6.47 -14.32
N LEU A 111 -13.77 6.10 -14.84
CA LEU A 111 -13.10 4.87 -14.46
C LEU A 111 -12.66 4.92 -12.99
N LEU A 112 -12.05 6.04 -12.58
CA LEU A 112 -11.70 6.29 -11.19
C LEU A 112 -12.92 6.19 -10.28
N HIS A 113 -14.03 6.86 -10.63
CA HIS A 113 -15.26 6.79 -9.87
C HIS A 113 -15.72 5.33 -9.69
N ASN A 114 -15.78 4.54 -10.74
CA ASN A 114 -16.20 3.14 -10.65
C ASN A 114 -15.30 2.31 -9.72
N ALA A 115 -13.99 2.59 -9.67
CA ALA A 115 -13.06 1.92 -8.77
C ALA A 115 -13.27 2.33 -7.31
N LEU A 116 -13.57 3.61 -7.05
CA LEU A 116 -13.87 4.12 -5.73
C LEU A 116 -15.23 3.61 -5.21
N GLU A 117 -16.24 3.52 -6.08
CA GLU A 117 -17.52 2.88 -5.74
C GLU A 117 -17.35 1.39 -5.37
N LEU A 118 -16.43 0.70 -6.04
CA LEU A 118 -16.09 -0.67 -5.66
C LEU A 118 -15.46 -0.73 -4.26
N ALA A 119 -14.54 0.19 -3.92
CA ALA A 119 -13.95 0.28 -2.60
C ALA A 119 -15.02 0.59 -1.53
N HIS A 120 -15.93 1.51 -1.83
CA HIS A 120 -17.08 1.83 -0.98
C HIS A 120 -17.98 0.61 -0.75
N TRP A 121 -18.33 -0.11 -1.81
CA TRP A 121 -19.16 -1.31 -1.71
C TRP A 121 -18.50 -2.43 -0.89
N LEU A 122 -17.16 -2.55 -0.97
CA LEU A 122 -16.38 -3.49 -0.18
C LEU A 122 -16.17 -3.02 1.27
N ASP A 123 -16.46 -1.76 1.57
CA ASP A 123 -16.19 -1.08 2.86
C ASP A 123 -14.72 -1.20 3.28
N VAL A 124 -13.83 -0.81 2.36
CA VAL A 124 -12.38 -0.93 2.55
C VAL A 124 -11.62 0.34 2.17
N PRO A 125 -10.46 0.61 2.80
CA PRO A 125 -9.60 1.74 2.44
C PRO A 125 -8.99 1.61 1.03
N VAL A 126 -8.60 2.76 0.49
CA VAL A 126 -7.96 2.89 -0.82
C VAL A 126 -6.52 3.34 -0.65
N LEU A 127 -5.56 2.54 -1.11
CA LEU A 127 -4.15 2.88 -1.14
C LEU A 127 -3.78 3.44 -2.52
N PHE A 128 -3.33 4.70 -2.53
CA PHE A 128 -2.81 5.37 -3.72
C PHE A 128 -1.28 5.40 -3.69
N HIS A 129 -0.64 4.96 -4.78
CA HIS A 129 0.78 5.21 -4.98
C HIS A 129 1.02 6.71 -5.17
N THR A 130 1.87 7.34 -4.34
CA THR A 130 2.33 8.70 -4.53
C THR A 130 3.81 8.75 -4.93
N GLY A 131 4.21 9.84 -5.59
CA GLY A 131 5.58 10.02 -6.08
C GLY A 131 5.78 11.41 -6.65
N ASP A 132 6.97 11.65 -7.23
CA ASP A 132 7.37 12.96 -7.74
C ASP A 132 6.89 13.26 -9.17
N PHE A 133 6.32 12.25 -9.84
CA PHE A 133 5.76 12.43 -11.19
C PHE A 133 4.40 13.12 -11.15
N LYS A 134 4.14 13.95 -12.16
CA LYS A 134 2.93 14.79 -12.25
C LYS A 134 1.64 14.05 -11.97
N GLU A 135 1.51 12.81 -12.45
CA GLU A 135 0.30 12.02 -12.34
C GLU A 135 0.05 11.43 -10.96
N CYS A 136 1.09 11.35 -10.12
CA CYS A 136 1.00 10.68 -8.80
C CYS A 136 1.51 11.52 -7.63
N LYS A 137 1.67 12.84 -7.80
CA LYS A 137 1.93 13.74 -6.68
C LYS A 137 0.79 13.74 -5.68
N ALA A 138 1.09 13.90 -4.40
CA ALA A 138 0.10 13.84 -3.33
C ALA A 138 -1.10 14.79 -3.56
N ASN A 139 -0.87 16.01 -4.03
CA ASN A 139 -1.94 16.98 -4.32
C ASN A 139 -2.95 16.53 -5.38
N VAL A 140 -2.57 15.64 -6.27
CA VAL A 140 -3.51 15.06 -7.26
C VAL A 140 -4.66 14.35 -6.57
N PHE A 141 -4.41 13.78 -5.39
CA PHE A 141 -5.40 13.03 -4.62
C PHE A 141 -6.24 13.89 -3.67
N LYS A 142 -5.85 15.16 -3.41
CA LYS A 142 -6.56 16.06 -2.50
C LYS A 142 -8.03 16.23 -2.90
N GLU A 143 -8.29 16.51 -4.19
CA GLU A 143 -9.66 16.62 -4.72
C GLU A 143 -10.44 15.31 -4.55
N VAL A 144 -9.78 14.18 -4.73
CA VAL A 144 -10.38 12.84 -4.58
C VAL A 144 -10.75 12.61 -3.11
N CYS A 145 -9.81 12.83 -2.19
CA CYS A 145 -10.04 12.67 -0.75
C CYS A 145 -11.17 13.57 -0.24
N THR A 146 -11.22 14.83 -0.72
CA THR A 146 -12.29 15.77 -0.34
C THR A 146 -13.65 15.36 -0.91
N LYS A 147 -13.69 14.90 -2.17
CA LYS A 147 -14.94 14.52 -2.84
C LYS A 147 -15.54 13.22 -2.30
N TYR A 148 -14.70 12.28 -1.89
CA TYR A 148 -15.08 10.96 -1.36
C TYR A 148 -14.74 10.88 0.12
N ASP A 149 -15.24 11.84 0.91
CA ASP A 149 -14.95 12.01 2.34
C ASP A 149 -15.39 10.84 3.23
N HIS A 150 -16.29 10.01 2.72
CA HIS A 150 -16.77 8.77 3.33
C HIS A 150 -15.83 7.58 3.12
N LEU A 151 -14.80 7.70 2.25
CA LEU A 151 -13.76 6.69 2.06
C LEU A 151 -12.51 7.06 2.84
N THR A 152 -11.77 6.05 3.27
CA THR A 152 -10.44 6.23 3.85
C THR A 152 -9.38 6.03 2.78
N PHE A 153 -8.39 6.93 2.72
CA PHE A 153 -7.30 6.91 1.75
C PHE A 153 -5.95 6.77 2.44
N VAL A 154 -5.05 5.99 1.85
CA VAL A 154 -3.65 5.88 2.26
C VAL A 154 -2.78 6.37 1.11
N LEU A 155 -1.97 7.40 1.35
CA LEU A 155 -0.98 7.91 0.41
C LEU A 155 0.32 7.13 0.59
N ALA A 156 0.55 6.12 -0.25
CA ALA A 156 1.78 5.35 -0.20
C ALA A 156 3.00 6.26 -0.50
N HIS A 157 4.07 6.08 0.28
CA HIS A 157 5.33 6.85 0.18
C HIS A 157 5.27 8.32 0.61
N GLY A 158 4.10 8.91 0.80
CA GLY A 158 3.94 10.29 1.25
C GLY A 158 4.74 11.34 0.45
N ARG A 159 4.69 11.32 -0.90
CA ARG A 159 5.51 12.18 -1.76
C ARG A 159 4.69 13.03 -2.74
N PRO A 160 5.14 14.28 -3.04
CA PRO A 160 6.17 15.07 -2.32
C PRO A 160 5.73 15.46 -0.91
N LEU A 161 6.68 15.68 0.01
CA LEU A 161 6.42 15.94 1.43
C LEU A 161 5.46 17.11 1.67
N ASN A 162 5.73 18.27 1.09
CA ASN A 162 4.90 19.47 1.29
C ASN A 162 3.46 19.27 0.80
N GLU A 163 3.27 18.58 -0.32
CA GLU A 163 1.95 18.26 -0.85
C GLU A 163 1.23 17.22 0.03
N THR A 164 1.95 16.22 0.55
CA THR A 164 1.42 15.25 1.50
C THR A 164 0.96 15.94 2.78
N LYS A 165 1.76 16.86 3.33
CA LYS A 165 1.41 17.67 4.49
C LYS A 165 0.13 18.48 4.26
N ASP A 166 -0.02 19.09 3.07
CA ASP A 166 -1.21 19.83 2.68
C ASP A 166 -2.45 18.91 2.58
N VAL A 167 -2.32 17.72 2.01
CA VAL A 167 -3.42 16.74 1.96
C VAL A 167 -3.84 16.32 3.36
N LEU A 168 -2.88 15.95 4.23
CA LEU A 168 -3.18 15.55 5.61
C LEU A 168 -3.84 16.68 6.42
N ALA A 169 -3.46 17.93 6.19
CA ALA A 169 -4.03 19.07 6.88
C ALA A 169 -5.49 19.36 6.45
N ASN A 170 -5.87 19.04 5.21
CA ASN A 170 -7.16 19.39 4.65
C ASN A 170 -8.13 18.20 4.48
N CYS A 171 -7.64 16.96 4.59
CA CYS A 171 -8.43 15.75 4.40
C CYS A 171 -8.28 14.85 5.64
N SER A 172 -9.29 14.83 6.52
CA SER A 172 -9.26 14.05 7.76
C SER A 172 -9.30 12.53 7.52
N ASN A 173 -9.78 12.12 6.34
CA ASN A 173 -9.87 10.74 5.87
C ASN A 173 -8.59 10.25 5.15
N ALA A 174 -7.53 11.09 5.09
CA ALA A 174 -6.26 10.73 4.48
C ALA A 174 -5.24 10.28 5.54
N TYR A 175 -4.58 9.17 5.26
CA TYR A 175 -3.45 8.58 5.95
C TYR A 175 -2.25 8.53 5.01
N LEU A 176 -1.08 8.17 5.51
CA LEU A 176 0.08 7.83 4.66
C LEU A 176 0.77 6.58 5.18
N ASP A 177 1.58 5.92 4.35
CA ASP A 177 2.55 4.95 4.80
C ASP A 177 4.00 5.46 4.60
N THR A 178 4.92 4.83 5.34
CA THR A 178 6.33 5.25 5.39
C THR A 178 7.22 4.57 4.35
N ALA A 179 6.67 3.74 3.48
CA ALA A 179 7.44 2.98 2.51
C ALA A 179 8.34 3.88 1.64
N PHE A 180 9.65 3.62 1.61
CA PHE A 180 10.67 4.43 0.92
C PHE A 180 10.65 5.93 1.28
N MET A 181 10.09 6.29 2.40
CA MET A 181 10.08 7.67 2.87
C MET A 181 11.32 7.94 3.71
N PRO A 182 12.06 9.05 3.50
CA PRO A 182 13.11 9.46 4.41
C PRO A 182 12.57 9.61 5.84
N VAL A 183 13.24 9.04 6.84
CA VAL A 183 12.73 9.02 8.21
C VAL A 183 12.61 10.43 8.80
N ASP A 184 13.45 11.37 8.39
CA ASP A 184 13.33 12.79 8.76
C ASP A 184 12.01 13.42 8.26
N HIS A 185 11.51 13.00 7.07
CA HIS A 185 10.20 13.43 6.58
C HIS A 185 9.06 12.84 7.42
N VAL A 186 9.18 11.57 7.82
CA VAL A 186 8.23 10.94 8.75
C VAL A 186 8.18 11.71 10.06
N LYS A 187 9.35 12.06 10.61
CA LYS A 187 9.47 12.86 11.84
C LYS A 187 8.80 14.23 11.69
N GLU A 188 9.08 14.95 10.59
CA GLU A 188 8.47 16.27 10.34
C GLU A 188 6.94 16.20 10.33
N LEU A 189 6.38 15.19 9.67
CA LEU A 189 4.92 15.00 9.62
C LEU A 189 4.35 14.60 10.99
N ALA A 190 5.04 13.74 11.73
CA ALA A 190 4.62 13.31 13.05
C ALA A 190 4.61 14.49 14.05
N GLU A 191 5.66 15.32 14.06
CA GLU A 191 5.78 16.54 14.88
C GLU A 191 4.77 17.63 14.46
N ALA A 192 4.34 17.62 13.20
CA ALA A 192 3.25 18.49 12.72
C ALA A 192 1.84 18.03 13.17
N GLY A 193 1.74 16.96 13.99
CA GLY A 193 0.49 16.47 14.58
C GLY A 193 -0.18 15.35 13.79
N PHE A 194 0.49 14.75 12.79
CA PHE A 194 -0.09 13.69 11.98
C PHE A 194 0.29 12.26 12.41
N ALA A 195 1.01 12.09 13.52
CA ALA A 195 1.53 10.79 13.97
C ALA A 195 0.49 9.66 13.97
N GLN A 196 -0.76 9.94 14.36
CA GLN A 196 -1.86 8.95 14.38
C GLN A 196 -2.38 8.54 12.99
N ARG A 197 -1.94 9.22 11.93
CA ARG A 197 -2.31 8.95 10.54
C ARG A 197 -1.14 8.49 9.69
N ILE A 198 -0.01 8.15 10.31
CA ILE A 198 1.16 7.57 9.68
C ILE A 198 1.16 6.08 9.97
N LEU A 199 1.21 5.27 8.94
CA LEU A 199 1.28 3.81 9.00
C LEU A 199 2.70 3.36 8.67
N TYR A 200 3.28 2.47 9.47
CA TYR A 200 4.56 1.86 9.10
C TYR A 200 4.37 0.97 7.86
N GLY A 201 5.18 1.14 6.84
CA GLY A 201 5.17 0.34 5.61
C GLY A 201 6.56 0.32 4.97
N THR A 202 6.90 -0.75 4.28
CA THR A 202 8.24 -0.97 3.72
C THR A 202 8.31 -1.01 2.19
N ASP A 203 7.22 -1.34 1.52
CA ASP A 203 7.17 -1.69 0.08
C ASP A 203 8.02 -2.94 -0.26
N ALA A 204 8.32 -3.77 0.75
CA ALA A 204 9.07 -5.01 0.55
C ALA A 204 8.31 -5.98 -0.39
N PRO A 205 8.98 -6.72 -1.24
CA PRO A 205 10.42 -6.84 -1.48
C PRO A 205 10.98 -5.91 -2.57
N ILE A 206 10.25 -4.85 -2.95
CA ILE A 206 10.67 -3.89 -4.00
C ILE A 206 12.01 -3.21 -3.67
N ASN A 207 12.43 -3.22 -2.40
CA ASN A 207 13.74 -2.77 -1.96
C ASN A 207 14.89 -3.43 -2.73
N GLN A 208 14.73 -4.67 -3.20
CA GLN A 208 15.78 -5.40 -3.95
C GLN A 208 16.17 -4.72 -5.27
N LEU A 209 15.28 -3.91 -5.85
CA LEU A 209 15.60 -3.10 -7.04
C LEU A 209 16.59 -1.96 -6.76
N PHE A 210 16.72 -1.55 -5.51
CA PHE A 210 17.53 -0.38 -5.11
C PHE A 210 18.72 -0.77 -4.23
N TYR A 211 18.66 -1.93 -3.61
CA TYR A 211 19.65 -2.45 -2.65
C TYR A 211 19.93 -3.92 -2.97
N GLU A 212 20.61 -4.18 -4.10
CA GLU A 212 20.86 -5.54 -4.63
C GLU A 212 21.63 -6.45 -3.65
N ASP A 213 22.52 -5.88 -2.85
CA ASP A 213 23.35 -6.61 -1.88
C ASP A 213 22.68 -6.78 -0.49
N MET A 214 21.44 -6.32 -0.33
CA MET A 214 20.74 -6.35 0.96
C MET A 214 19.50 -7.24 0.88
N SER A 215 19.42 -8.24 1.74
CA SER A 215 18.21 -9.04 1.84
C SER A 215 17.00 -8.21 2.31
N THR A 216 15.79 -8.63 1.93
CA THR A 216 14.56 -7.95 2.35
C THR A 216 14.44 -7.88 3.88
N ALA A 217 14.79 -8.95 4.61
CA ALA A 217 14.75 -8.95 6.06
C ALA A 217 15.74 -7.95 6.69
N GLU A 218 16.95 -7.82 6.14
CA GLU A 218 17.93 -6.81 6.58
C GLU A 218 17.45 -5.38 6.30
N TYR A 219 16.88 -5.15 5.11
CA TYR A 219 16.30 -3.85 4.76
C TYR A 219 15.23 -3.43 5.78
N ILE A 220 14.28 -4.32 6.10
CA ILE A 220 13.21 -4.05 7.06
C ILE A 220 13.80 -3.77 8.45
N LYS A 221 14.75 -4.61 8.94
CA LYS A 221 15.41 -4.41 10.24
C LYS A 221 16.14 -3.07 10.33
N ASN A 222 16.86 -2.70 9.28
CA ASN A 222 17.58 -1.43 9.21
C ASN A 222 16.61 -0.25 9.25
N ASN A 223 15.52 -0.32 8.48
CA ASN A 223 14.47 0.71 8.47
C ASN A 223 13.81 0.85 9.86
N ILE A 224 13.45 -0.23 10.52
CA ILE A 224 12.90 -0.22 11.88
C ILE A 224 13.89 0.44 12.88
N SER A 225 15.17 0.09 12.76
CA SER A 225 16.23 0.65 13.63
C SER A 225 16.39 2.15 13.40
N GLU A 226 16.41 2.59 12.15
CA GLU A 226 16.48 4.01 11.79
C GLU A 226 15.25 4.78 12.29
N MET A 227 14.04 4.26 12.08
CA MET A 227 12.81 4.83 12.60
C MET A 227 12.87 5.03 14.12
N ARG A 228 13.33 4.03 14.87
CA ARG A 228 13.48 4.12 16.32
C ARG A 228 14.47 5.19 16.75
N ASN A 229 15.61 5.26 16.08
CA ASN A 229 16.68 6.21 16.41
C ASN A 229 16.30 7.67 16.11
N VAL A 230 15.59 7.91 15.01
CA VAL A 230 15.25 9.28 14.56
C VAL A 230 13.99 9.83 15.22
N LEU A 231 12.96 8.99 15.40
CA LEU A 231 11.67 9.45 15.94
C LEU A 231 11.65 9.59 17.45
N GLY A 232 12.52 8.86 18.17
CA GLY A 232 12.41 8.70 19.62
C GLY A 232 11.25 7.79 20.03
N ASN A 233 11.20 7.41 21.30
CA ASN A 233 10.30 6.34 21.75
C ASN A 233 8.81 6.63 21.51
N ASP A 234 8.32 7.81 21.84
CA ASP A 234 6.88 8.11 21.83
C ASP A 234 6.30 8.11 20.40
N LEU A 235 6.95 8.82 19.46
CA LEU A 235 6.52 8.85 18.06
C LEU A 235 6.70 7.49 17.39
N TYR A 236 7.82 6.81 17.68
CA TYR A 236 8.07 5.46 17.18
C TYR A 236 6.94 4.52 17.60
N HIS A 237 6.63 4.42 18.90
CA HIS A 237 5.55 3.54 19.37
C HIS A 237 4.19 3.91 18.78
N THR A 238 3.89 5.20 18.66
CA THR A 238 2.65 5.67 18.06
C THR A 238 2.53 5.14 16.62
N ILE A 239 3.53 5.39 15.77
CA ILE A 239 3.49 5.03 14.35
C ILE A 239 3.48 3.52 14.16
N MET A 240 4.32 2.79 14.91
CA MET A 240 4.43 1.32 14.79
C MET A 240 3.21 0.57 15.32
N SER A 241 2.35 1.22 16.09
CA SER A 241 1.09 0.65 16.59
C SER A 241 -0.13 1.01 15.76
N ASN A 242 -0.02 1.97 14.84
CA ASN A 242 -1.14 2.36 13.99
C ASN A 242 -1.54 1.23 13.05
N GLN A 243 -2.82 0.93 13.03
CA GLN A 243 -3.44 -0.06 12.15
C GLN A 243 -4.72 0.49 11.55
N LEU A 244 -4.89 0.29 10.27
CA LEU A 244 -6.09 0.67 9.52
C LEU A 244 -6.86 -0.56 9.01
N TYR A 245 -6.15 -1.63 8.70
CA TYR A 245 -6.69 -2.87 8.15
C TYR A 245 -7.04 -3.86 9.28
N LYS A 246 -8.23 -4.52 9.18
CA LYS A 246 -8.74 -5.42 10.24
C LYS A 246 -9.36 -6.69 9.66
#